data_f2eabb8575684cc1e6f0bcd54e94d758
#
_entry.id   f2eabb8575684cc1e6f0bcd54e94d758
#
_cell.length_a   1.000
_cell.length_b   1.000
_cell.length_c   1.000
_cell.angle_alpha   90.00
_cell.angle_beta   90.00
_cell.angle_gamma   90.00
#
_symmetry.space_group_name_H-M   'P 1'
#
loop_
_entity.id
_entity.type
_entity.pdbx_description
1 polymer ?
#
loop_
_entity_poly.entity_id
_entity_poly.type
_entity_poly.pdbx_seq_one_letter_code
_entity_poly.pdbx_strand_id
1 'polypeptide(L)'
;MEKVTDIRQGVEKLLTIRGREIPEFSLEQKPAGGFTPVLLWQGRRIPLFTTRYDPRIRHIAAYGNKTEENSALNVYAFTGSDVSLDQLIYRELCIAEFILHSKIRKITAFVNENAANIIAVMEDSTTANMDLGNTMAPGSHIQCQHRLITKHGMANDLSVTDMTVQHQVYVFSQKGTAVYDDDEYYLYGLNEEEVETVLTIHGIFTGHISCDGWEEDHERYLKMIEAVHESARTGKSVVLP
;
A
#
# COMPACT_ATOMS: atom_id res chain seq x y z
N MET A 1 -19.71 16.71 16.14
CA MET A 1 -18.39 16.62 15.46
C MET A 1 -18.61 17.07 14.02
N GLU A 2 -17.80 17.99 13.52
CA GLU A 2 -17.94 18.50 12.16
C GLU A 2 -17.37 17.47 11.17
N LYS A 3 -18.17 17.14 10.15
CA LYS A 3 -17.81 16.18 9.13
C LYS A 3 -16.69 16.77 8.25
N VAL A 4 -15.63 15.99 7.97
CA VAL A 4 -14.60 16.34 6.99
C VAL A 4 -15.13 16.02 5.60
N THR A 5 -15.01 16.92 4.66
CA THR A 5 -15.62 16.82 3.33
C THR A 5 -14.61 16.50 2.22
N ASP A 6 -13.33 16.76 2.45
CA ASP A 6 -12.26 16.51 1.50
C ASP A 6 -10.89 16.33 2.20
N ILE A 7 -9.91 15.84 1.46
CA ILE A 7 -8.55 15.56 1.94
C ILE A 7 -7.87 16.81 2.46
N ARG A 8 -8.02 17.96 1.78
CA ARG A 8 -7.39 19.21 2.20
C ARG A 8 -7.88 19.65 3.58
N GLN A 9 -9.19 19.63 3.80
CA GLN A 9 -9.79 19.93 5.09
C GLN A 9 -9.31 18.97 6.19
N GLY A 10 -9.14 17.68 5.84
CA GLY A 10 -8.57 16.68 6.76
C GLY A 10 -7.16 17.02 7.21
N VAL A 11 -6.28 17.36 6.27
CA VAL A 11 -4.89 17.78 6.55
C VAL A 11 -4.85 19.04 7.41
N GLU A 12 -5.61 20.08 7.03
CA GLU A 12 -5.69 21.34 7.75
C GLU A 12 -6.18 21.14 9.19
N LYS A 13 -7.20 20.29 9.38
CA LYS A 13 -7.74 19.95 10.70
C LYS A 13 -6.69 19.27 11.59
N LEU A 14 -5.97 18.27 11.09
CA LEU A 14 -4.94 17.57 11.86
C LEU A 14 -3.77 18.49 12.22
N LEU A 15 -3.32 19.37 11.31
CA LEU A 15 -2.27 20.33 11.59
C LEU A 15 -2.72 21.34 12.65
N THR A 16 -3.95 21.86 12.54
CA THR A 16 -4.52 22.80 13.50
C THR A 16 -4.64 22.23 14.91
N ILE A 17 -5.15 21.01 15.05
CA ILE A 17 -5.26 20.31 16.35
C ILE A 17 -3.89 20.17 17.01
N ARG A 18 -2.83 20.03 16.22
CA ARG A 18 -1.45 19.90 16.72
C ARG A 18 -0.70 21.23 16.82
N GLY A 19 -1.37 22.36 16.61
CA GLY A 19 -0.76 23.69 16.69
C GLY A 19 0.32 23.94 15.64
N ARG A 20 0.19 23.34 14.44
CA ARG A 20 1.12 23.50 13.32
C ARG A 20 0.59 24.48 12.29
N GLU A 21 1.48 25.21 11.64
CA GLU A 21 1.14 26.04 10.49
C GLU A 21 0.72 25.16 9.30
N ILE A 22 -0.24 25.65 8.52
CA ILE A 22 -0.73 24.99 7.32
C ILE A 22 0.12 25.49 6.15
N PRO A 23 0.98 24.63 5.54
CA PRO A 23 1.76 25.02 4.39
C PRO A 23 0.87 25.19 3.15
N GLU A 24 1.33 25.99 2.19
CA GLU A 24 0.69 26.02 0.88
C GLU A 24 0.99 24.71 0.11
N PHE A 25 -0.04 24.03 -0.33
CA PHE A 25 0.06 22.81 -1.13
C PHE A 25 -1.15 22.63 -2.03
N SER A 26 -1.02 21.78 -3.05
CA SER A 26 -2.13 21.23 -3.80
C SER A 26 -1.97 19.73 -4.00
N LEU A 27 -3.10 19.05 -4.26
CA LEU A 27 -3.16 17.61 -4.46
C LEU A 27 -3.78 17.33 -5.83
N GLU A 28 -3.08 16.61 -6.66
CA GLU A 28 -3.62 15.98 -7.84
C GLU A 28 -4.12 14.58 -7.44
N GLN A 29 -5.45 14.42 -7.34
CA GLN A 29 -6.03 13.10 -7.12
C GLN A 29 -5.86 12.32 -8.42
N LYS A 30 -5.20 11.18 -8.35
CA LYS A 30 -4.89 10.23 -9.44
C LYS A 30 -5.15 10.82 -10.83
N PRO A 31 -4.16 11.44 -11.48
CA PRO A 31 -4.33 11.95 -12.85
C PRO A 31 -4.91 10.83 -13.71
N ALA A 32 -5.69 11.14 -14.73
CA ALA A 32 -6.27 10.13 -15.63
C ALA A 32 -5.17 9.17 -16.12
N GLY A 33 -5.26 7.89 -15.74
CA GLY A 33 -4.21 6.88 -15.94
C GLY A 33 -3.07 6.89 -14.92
N GLY A 34 -3.13 7.73 -13.88
CA GLY A 34 -2.14 7.75 -12.80
C GLY A 34 -2.32 6.61 -11.80
N PHE A 35 -1.23 6.21 -11.16
CA PHE A 35 -1.19 5.08 -10.23
C PHE A 35 -1.36 5.50 -8.78
N THR A 36 -1.07 6.76 -8.45
CA THR A 36 -1.10 7.27 -7.09
C THR A 36 -1.40 8.79 -7.07
N PRO A 37 -1.96 9.34 -5.97
CA PRO A 37 -2.09 10.80 -5.83
C PRO A 37 -0.72 11.47 -5.84
N VAL A 38 -0.68 12.74 -6.29
CA VAL A 38 0.55 13.53 -6.35
C VAL A 38 0.40 14.80 -5.52
N LEU A 39 1.27 14.97 -4.52
CA LEU A 39 1.37 16.19 -3.73
C LEU A 39 2.28 17.19 -4.46
N LEU A 40 1.76 18.40 -4.67
CA LEU A 40 2.53 19.54 -5.14
C LEU A 40 2.89 20.41 -3.95
N TRP A 41 4.17 20.40 -3.57
CA TRP A 41 4.66 21.12 -2.40
C TRP A 41 6.11 21.57 -2.60
N GLN A 42 6.39 22.81 -2.24
CA GLN A 42 7.73 23.44 -2.39
C GLN A 42 8.32 23.29 -3.79
N GLY A 43 7.48 23.37 -4.85
CA GLY A 43 7.92 23.23 -6.22
C GLY A 43 8.22 21.79 -6.68
N ARG A 44 8.03 20.80 -5.82
CA ARG A 44 8.20 19.37 -6.12
C ARG A 44 6.85 18.73 -6.45
N ARG A 45 6.90 17.68 -7.26
CA ARG A 45 5.78 16.77 -7.54
C ARG A 45 6.06 15.44 -6.87
N ILE A 46 5.45 15.18 -5.73
CA ILE A 46 5.73 14.04 -4.86
C ILE A 46 4.62 13.00 -5.05
N PRO A 47 4.87 11.85 -5.69
CA PRO A 47 3.92 10.75 -5.75
C PRO A 47 3.71 10.18 -4.33
N LEU A 48 2.45 10.02 -3.89
CA LEU A 48 2.15 9.61 -2.53
C LEU A 48 1.98 8.09 -2.45
N PHE A 49 2.83 7.43 -1.68
CA PHE A 49 2.69 6.01 -1.34
C PHE A 49 1.81 5.84 -0.10
N THR A 50 0.54 6.20 -0.22
CA THR A 50 -0.41 6.29 0.90
C THR A 50 -0.57 4.97 1.64
N THR A 51 -0.60 3.86 0.93
CA THR A 51 -0.75 2.51 1.48
C THR A 51 0.39 2.09 2.41
N ARG A 52 1.58 2.72 2.32
CA ARG A 52 2.68 2.49 3.28
C ARG A 52 2.33 3.01 4.68
N TYR A 53 1.31 3.87 4.77
CA TYR A 53 0.88 4.50 6.02
C TYR A 53 -0.48 4.00 6.51
N ASP A 54 -1.09 3.05 5.79
CA ASP A 54 -2.14 2.21 6.34
C ASP A 54 -1.62 1.54 7.64
N PRO A 55 -2.29 1.73 8.76
CA PRO A 55 -1.86 1.17 10.04
C PRO A 55 -1.67 -0.34 10.01
N ARG A 56 -2.51 -1.07 9.29
CA ARG A 56 -2.42 -2.53 9.11
C ARG A 56 -1.10 -2.91 8.44
N ILE A 57 -0.77 -2.25 7.31
CA ILE A 57 0.47 -2.48 6.56
C ILE A 57 1.69 -2.14 7.42
N ARG A 58 1.64 -1.02 8.16
CA ARG A 58 2.70 -0.63 9.09
C ARG A 58 2.93 -1.64 10.22
N HIS A 59 1.85 -2.21 10.77
CA HIS A 59 1.97 -3.24 11.82
C HIS A 59 2.60 -4.52 11.28
N ILE A 60 2.22 -4.96 10.08
CA ILE A 60 2.83 -6.13 9.43
C ILE A 60 4.31 -5.86 9.15
N ALA A 61 4.65 -4.70 8.56
CA ALA A 61 6.03 -4.32 8.29
C ALA A 61 6.88 -4.23 9.58
N ALA A 62 6.33 -3.63 10.63
CA ALA A 62 7.01 -3.54 11.93
C ALA A 62 7.23 -4.92 12.60
N TYR A 63 6.34 -5.88 12.37
CA TYR A 63 6.54 -7.24 12.80
C TYR A 63 7.67 -7.93 12.02
N GLY A 64 7.70 -7.79 10.69
CA GLY A 64 8.76 -8.31 9.83
C GLY A 64 10.14 -7.79 10.22
N ASN A 65 10.24 -6.51 10.53
CA ASN A 65 11.50 -5.87 10.92
C ASN A 65 12.06 -6.41 12.28
N LYS A 66 11.16 -6.87 13.16
CA LYS A 66 11.56 -7.43 14.49
C LYS A 66 12.03 -8.88 14.45
N THR A 67 11.73 -9.59 13.36
CA THR A 67 11.96 -11.04 13.30
C THR A 67 13.27 -11.43 12.64
N GLU A 68 13.96 -10.48 11.99
CA GLU A 68 15.24 -10.63 11.27
C GLU A 68 15.26 -11.65 10.13
N GLU A 69 14.28 -12.56 10.05
CA GLU A 69 14.20 -13.60 9.02
C GLU A 69 12.76 -13.68 8.46
N ASN A 70 12.47 -12.88 7.45
CA ASN A 70 11.24 -13.00 6.66
C ASN A 70 11.38 -14.20 5.70
N SER A 71 10.32 -14.99 5.56
CA SER A 71 10.32 -16.16 4.67
C SER A 71 9.52 -15.92 3.42
N ALA A 72 8.29 -15.42 3.55
CA ALA A 72 7.41 -15.14 2.43
C ALA A 72 6.33 -14.11 2.80
N LEU A 73 5.88 -13.37 1.79
CA LEU A 73 4.66 -12.58 1.83
C LEU A 73 3.65 -13.17 0.85
N ASN A 74 2.44 -13.48 1.32
CA ASN A 74 1.32 -13.86 0.46
C ASN A 74 0.32 -12.73 0.44
N VAL A 75 -0.10 -12.34 -0.76
CA VAL A 75 -1.04 -11.24 -1.01
C VAL A 75 -2.22 -11.76 -1.81
N TYR A 76 -3.42 -11.41 -1.38
CA TYR A 76 -4.66 -11.57 -2.13
C TYR A 76 -5.32 -10.21 -2.19
N ALA A 77 -5.54 -9.66 -3.39
CA ALA A 77 -6.17 -8.36 -3.54
C ALA A 77 -7.13 -8.36 -4.73
N PHE A 78 -8.37 -7.99 -4.46
CA PHE A 78 -9.44 -7.92 -5.46
C PHE A 78 -10.17 -6.59 -5.35
N THR A 79 -10.54 -6.02 -6.50
CA THR A 79 -11.20 -4.71 -6.58
C THR A 79 -12.26 -4.67 -7.67
N GLY A 80 -13.02 -3.58 -7.74
CA GLY A 80 -13.99 -3.34 -8.79
C GLY A 80 -13.36 -3.17 -10.16
N SER A 81 -14.11 -3.48 -11.20
CA SER A 81 -13.66 -3.40 -12.61
C SER A 81 -13.43 -1.96 -13.10
N ASP A 82 -13.76 -0.97 -12.31
CA ASP A 82 -13.46 0.45 -12.53
C ASP A 82 -12.01 0.84 -12.14
N VAL A 83 -11.31 -0.03 -11.40
CA VAL A 83 -9.88 0.10 -11.08
C VAL A 83 -9.08 -0.75 -12.08
N SER A 84 -8.07 -0.19 -12.73
CA SER A 84 -7.25 -0.96 -13.66
C SER A 84 -6.41 -2.01 -12.92
N LEU A 85 -6.18 -3.15 -13.57
CA LEU A 85 -5.32 -4.21 -13.01
C LEU A 85 -3.90 -3.69 -12.74
N ASP A 86 -3.37 -2.80 -13.58
CA ASP A 86 -2.06 -2.22 -13.41
C ASP A 86 -1.98 -1.30 -12.17
N GLN A 87 -3.06 -0.58 -11.83
CA GLN A 87 -3.12 0.20 -10.59
C GLN A 87 -3.06 -0.72 -9.37
N LEU A 88 -3.75 -1.86 -9.41
CA LEU A 88 -3.69 -2.85 -8.34
C LEU A 88 -2.30 -3.48 -8.24
N ILE A 89 -1.69 -3.85 -9.37
CA ILE A 89 -0.31 -4.38 -9.43
C ILE A 89 0.66 -3.37 -8.82
N TYR A 90 0.59 -2.10 -9.23
CA TYR A 90 1.44 -1.04 -8.69
C TYR A 90 1.34 -0.94 -7.17
N ARG A 91 0.11 -0.91 -6.66
CA ARG A 91 -0.18 -0.84 -5.22
C ARG A 91 0.48 -2.00 -4.46
N GLU A 92 0.28 -3.22 -4.92
CA GLU A 92 0.74 -4.41 -4.21
C GLU A 92 2.26 -4.61 -4.31
N LEU A 93 2.90 -4.23 -5.41
CA LEU A 93 4.37 -4.20 -5.52
C LEU A 93 4.98 -3.20 -4.52
N CYS A 94 4.37 -2.02 -4.38
CA CYS A 94 4.79 -1.03 -3.39
C CYS A 94 4.64 -1.54 -1.95
N ILE A 95 3.52 -2.17 -1.62
CA ILE A 95 3.26 -2.76 -0.30
C ILE A 95 4.24 -3.89 0.00
N ALA A 96 4.51 -4.76 -0.98
CA ALA A 96 5.42 -5.90 -0.78
C ALA A 96 6.84 -5.45 -0.40
N GLU A 97 7.40 -4.47 -1.11
CA GLU A 97 8.72 -3.93 -0.75
C GLU A 97 8.73 -3.25 0.61
N PHE A 98 7.64 -2.56 0.94
CA PHE A 98 7.52 -1.91 2.24
C PHE A 98 7.45 -2.91 3.40
N ILE A 99 6.63 -3.96 3.26
CA ILE A 99 6.50 -5.01 4.30
C ILE A 99 7.79 -5.81 4.46
N LEU A 100 8.44 -6.16 3.33
CA LEU A 100 9.62 -7.03 3.35
C LEU A 100 10.94 -6.26 3.59
N HIS A 101 10.90 -4.92 3.58
CA HIS A 101 12.09 -4.07 3.73
C HIS A 101 13.22 -4.42 2.73
N SER A 102 12.87 -4.94 1.57
CA SER A 102 13.79 -5.41 0.54
C SER A 102 13.27 -5.03 -0.84
N LYS A 103 14.17 -4.76 -1.79
CA LYS A 103 13.80 -4.41 -3.17
C LYS A 103 13.49 -5.68 -3.96
N ILE A 104 12.55 -5.57 -4.91
CA ILE A 104 12.23 -6.65 -5.85
C ILE A 104 13.35 -6.73 -6.89
N ARG A 105 13.98 -7.91 -6.99
CA ARG A 105 15.05 -8.21 -7.93
C ARG A 105 14.56 -8.95 -9.18
N LYS A 106 13.55 -9.80 -9.04
CA LYS A 106 13.07 -10.65 -10.13
C LYS A 106 11.57 -10.84 -10.05
N ILE A 107 10.89 -10.83 -11.20
CA ILE A 107 9.46 -11.01 -11.32
C ILE A 107 9.16 -12.17 -12.28
N THR A 108 8.23 -13.03 -11.89
CA THR A 108 7.57 -14.02 -12.76
C THR A 108 6.07 -13.78 -12.66
N ALA A 109 5.38 -13.66 -13.79
CA ALA A 109 3.97 -13.30 -13.79
C ALA A 109 3.16 -14.07 -14.83
N PHE A 110 1.91 -14.32 -14.47
CA PHE A 110 0.84 -14.76 -15.38
C PHE A 110 -0.26 -13.72 -15.31
N VAL A 111 -0.58 -13.09 -16.42
CA VAL A 111 -1.56 -11.99 -16.49
C VAL A 111 -2.59 -12.30 -17.58
N ASN A 112 -3.85 -12.10 -17.26
CA ASN A 112 -4.93 -12.06 -18.22
C ASN A 112 -5.64 -10.69 -18.13
N GLU A 113 -6.76 -10.52 -18.79
CA GLU A 113 -7.49 -9.26 -18.87
C GLU A 113 -7.87 -8.69 -17.49
N ASN A 114 -8.20 -9.54 -16.53
CA ASN A 114 -8.79 -9.12 -15.25
C ASN A 114 -8.11 -9.72 -14.02
N ALA A 115 -7.03 -10.48 -14.20
CA ALA A 115 -6.31 -11.08 -13.09
C ALA A 115 -4.81 -11.23 -13.36
N ALA A 116 -4.02 -11.19 -12.30
CA ALA A 116 -2.60 -11.43 -12.32
C ALA A 116 -2.20 -12.36 -11.16
N ASN A 117 -1.33 -13.33 -11.46
CA ASN A 117 -0.57 -14.06 -10.45
C ASN A 117 0.90 -13.68 -10.61
N ILE A 118 1.51 -13.15 -9.55
CA ILE A 118 2.86 -12.59 -9.58
C ILE A 118 3.70 -13.25 -8.49
N ILE A 119 4.88 -13.71 -8.84
CA ILE A 119 5.91 -14.16 -7.92
C ILE A 119 7.08 -13.19 -8.03
N ALA A 120 7.28 -12.39 -6.99
CA ALA A 120 8.40 -11.47 -6.87
C ALA A 120 9.46 -12.06 -5.93
N VAL A 121 10.72 -12.05 -6.35
CA VAL A 121 11.86 -12.44 -5.53
C VAL A 121 12.63 -11.20 -5.14
N MET A 122 12.82 -11.00 -3.85
CA MET A 122 13.50 -9.85 -3.28
C MET A 122 15.03 -10.01 -3.37
N GLU A 123 15.78 -8.95 -3.11
CA GLU A 123 17.25 -8.98 -3.08
C GLU A 123 17.79 -9.92 -2.01
N ASP A 124 17.13 -9.99 -0.85
CA ASP A 124 17.46 -10.90 0.25
C ASP A 124 16.98 -12.35 0.04
N SER A 125 16.44 -12.64 -1.14
CA SER A 125 15.86 -13.93 -1.53
C SER A 125 14.51 -14.29 -0.89
N THR A 126 13.91 -13.42 -0.11
CA THR A 126 12.52 -13.53 0.32
C THR A 126 11.59 -13.47 -0.90
N THR A 127 10.41 -14.07 -0.82
CA THR A 127 9.44 -14.08 -1.92
C THR A 127 8.14 -13.39 -1.54
N ALA A 128 7.55 -12.67 -2.50
CA ALA A 128 6.17 -12.23 -2.42
C ALA A 128 5.34 -12.92 -3.51
N ASN A 129 4.26 -13.58 -3.10
CA ASN A 129 3.31 -14.25 -3.98
C ASN A 129 2.01 -13.45 -3.95
N MET A 130 1.53 -13.01 -5.13
CA MET A 130 0.39 -12.11 -5.24
C MET A 130 -0.64 -12.69 -6.18
N ASP A 131 -1.88 -12.82 -5.69
CA ASP A 131 -3.07 -13.14 -6.49
C ASP A 131 -3.95 -11.89 -6.54
N LEU A 132 -4.05 -11.29 -7.72
CA LEU A 132 -4.66 -9.99 -7.94
C LEU A 132 -5.80 -10.08 -8.95
N GLY A 133 -6.87 -9.30 -8.76
CA GLY A 133 -7.97 -9.27 -9.71
C GLY A 133 -8.84 -8.02 -9.60
N ASN A 134 -9.39 -7.57 -10.73
CA ASN A 134 -10.35 -6.46 -10.82
C ASN A 134 -11.71 -6.90 -11.40
N THR A 135 -12.20 -8.04 -10.93
CA THR A 135 -13.44 -8.67 -11.44
C THR A 135 -14.69 -8.36 -10.64
N MET A 136 -14.57 -7.63 -9.53
CA MET A 136 -15.73 -7.28 -8.71
C MET A 136 -16.58 -6.20 -9.37
N ALA A 137 -17.80 -5.99 -8.88
CA ALA A 137 -18.68 -4.94 -9.39
C ALA A 137 -18.00 -3.56 -9.31
N PRO A 138 -18.25 -2.64 -10.28
CA PRO A 138 -17.73 -1.28 -10.21
C PRO A 138 -18.10 -0.60 -8.89
N GLY A 139 -17.16 0.16 -8.30
CA GLY A 139 -17.33 0.82 -6.99
C GLY A 139 -17.20 -0.13 -5.79
N SER A 140 -16.84 -1.40 -5.99
CA SER A 140 -16.54 -2.30 -4.89
C SER A 140 -15.27 -1.84 -4.15
N HIS A 141 -15.35 -1.84 -2.81
CA HIS A 141 -14.16 -1.62 -2.00
C HIS A 141 -13.13 -2.72 -2.26
N ILE A 142 -11.85 -2.35 -2.21
CA ILE A 142 -10.77 -3.33 -2.33
C ILE A 142 -10.86 -4.33 -1.17
N GLN A 143 -10.82 -5.60 -1.51
CA GLN A 143 -10.67 -6.70 -0.56
C GLN A 143 -9.26 -7.21 -0.65
N CYS A 144 -8.47 -7.03 0.40
CA CYS A 144 -7.08 -7.45 0.41
C CYS A 144 -6.73 -8.23 1.68
N GLN A 145 -5.73 -9.09 1.53
CA GLN A 145 -5.12 -9.82 2.61
C GLN A 145 -3.61 -9.87 2.39
N HIS A 146 -2.85 -9.42 3.39
CA HIS A 146 -1.41 -9.52 3.42
C HIS A 146 -0.99 -10.44 4.54
N ARG A 147 -0.30 -11.53 4.20
CA ARG A 147 0.17 -12.52 5.17
C ARG A 147 1.68 -12.63 5.11
N LEU A 148 2.35 -12.02 6.07
CA LEU A 148 3.79 -12.16 6.26
C LEU A 148 4.09 -13.40 7.08
N ILE A 149 4.91 -14.30 6.54
CA ILE A 149 5.41 -15.50 7.20
C ILE A 149 6.86 -15.26 7.54
N THR A 150 7.20 -15.50 8.79
CA THR A 150 8.58 -15.41 9.30
C THR A 150 8.97 -16.72 9.99
N LYS A 151 10.23 -16.88 10.32
CA LYS A 151 10.70 -18.03 11.10
C LYS A 151 10.03 -18.13 12.49
N HIS A 152 9.58 -17.01 13.04
CA HIS A 152 9.08 -16.93 14.41
C HIS A 152 7.56 -16.81 14.52
N GLY A 153 6.85 -16.79 13.39
CA GLY A 153 5.39 -16.69 13.37
C GLY A 153 4.84 -16.04 12.11
N MET A 154 3.67 -15.44 12.23
CA MET A 154 2.95 -14.86 11.10
C MET A 154 2.22 -13.59 11.54
N ALA A 155 2.23 -12.57 10.69
CA ALA A 155 1.35 -11.40 10.78
C ALA A 155 0.40 -11.36 9.59
N ASN A 156 -0.86 -10.97 9.83
CA ASN A 156 -1.89 -11.02 8.81
C ASN A 156 -2.99 -9.98 9.08
N ASP A 157 -3.45 -9.28 8.04
CA ASP A 157 -4.56 -8.33 8.06
C ASP A 157 -5.87 -8.95 7.55
N LEU A 158 -6.16 -10.17 7.94
CA LEU A 158 -7.34 -10.90 7.49
C LEU A 158 -8.63 -10.12 7.74
N SER A 159 -9.33 -9.76 6.67
CA SER A 159 -10.74 -9.35 6.74
C SER A 159 -11.61 -10.62 6.81
N VAL A 160 -12.32 -10.82 7.91
CA VAL A 160 -13.06 -12.07 8.16
C VAL A 160 -14.53 -12.00 7.74
N THR A 161 -15.07 -10.81 7.43
CA THR A 161 -16.50 -10.68 7.11
C THR A 161 -16.77 -9.71 5.98
N ASP A 162 -17.65 -10.11 5.07
CA ASP A 162 -18.13 -9.30 3.93
C ASP A 162 -18.99 -8.08 4.34
N MET A 163 -19.28 -7.90 5.62
CA MET A 163 -20.25 -6.92 6.09
C MET A 163 -19.66 -5.72 6.83
N THR A 164 -18.44 -5.82 7.32
CA THR A 164 -17.74 -4.71 7.98
C THR A 164 -16.25 -4.76 7.64
N VAL A 165 -15.73 -3.63 7.19
CA VAL A 165 -14.28 -3.47 7.02
C VAL A 165 -13.66 -3.57 8.42
N GLN A 166 -12.92 -4.64 8.68
CA GLN A 166 -12.21 -4.82 9.94
C GLN A 166 -10.77 -4.37 9.76
N HIS A 167 -10.41 -3.28 10.39
CA HIS A 167 -9.06 -2.72 10.41
C HIS A 167 -8.20 -3.41 11.48
N GLN A 168 -8.08 -4.75 11.39
CA GLN A 168 -7.38 -5.53 12.41
C GLN A 168 -6.17 -6.25 11.83
N VAL A 169 -5.06 -6.26 12.57
CA VAL A 169 -3.89 -7.08 12.27
C VAL A 169 -3.77 -8.16 13.34
N TYR A 170 -3.75 -9.39 12.91
CA TYR A 170 -3.53 -10.56 13.76
C TYR A 170 -2.08 -11.01 13.67
N VAL A 171 -1.40 -11.07 14.81
CA VAL A 171 -0.04 -11.59 14.92
C VAL A 171 -0.09 -12.90 15.68
N PHE A 172 0.35 -13.98 15.05
CA PHE A 172 0.47 -15.32 15.65
C PHE A 172 1.96 -15.65 15.79
N SER A 173 2.44 -15.80 17.01
CA SER A 173 3.85 -16.07 17.29
C SER A 173 4.02 -17.12 18.40
N GLN A 174 5.24 -17.59 18.61
CA GLN A 174 5.56 -18.45 19.74
C GLN A 174 5.26 -17.81 21.11
N LYS A 175 5.18 -16.46 21.15
CA LYS A 175 4.84 -15.71 22.38
C LYS A 175 3.34 -15.55 22.61
N GLY A 176 2.49 -16.05 21.68
CA GLY A 176 1.03 -15.94 21.73
C GLY A 176 0.48 -15.17 20.56
N THR A 177 -0.81 -14.81 20.67
CA THR A 177 -1.55 -14.05 19.68
C THR A 177 -1.71 -12.61 20.15
N ALA A 178 -1.52 -11.65 19.24
CA ALA A 178 -1.85 -10.23 19.43
C ALA A 178 -2.79 -9.76 18.34
N VAL A 179 -3.68 -8.81 18.66
CA VAL A 179 -4.58 -8.15 17.74
C VAL A 179 -4.36 -6.66 17.87
N TYR A 180 -4.26 -5.96 16.74
CA TYR A 180 -4.09 -4.51 16.65
C TYR A 180 -5.27 -3.91 15.90
N ASP A 181 -5.93 -2.93 16.51
CA ASP A 181 -7.03 -2.14 15.95
C ASP A 181 -6.59 -0.71 15.74
N ASP A 182 -7.26 0.01 14.84
CA ASP A 182 -7.06 1.45 14.65
C ASP A 182 -8.39 2.21 14.73
N ASP A 183 -8.32 3.44 15.25
CA ASP A 183 -9.46 4.35 15.37
C ASP A 183 -9.17 5.70 14.70
N GLU A 184 -9.89 5.98 13.61
CA GLU A 184 -9.70 7.18 12.77
C GLU A 184 -10.73 8.29 13.10
N TYR A 185 -11.05 8.44 14.35
CA TYR A 185 -12.10 9.32 14.88
C TYR A 185 -12.05 10.76 14.33
N TYR A 186 -10.85 11.35 14.15
CA TYR A 186 -10.73 12.76 13.73
C TYR A 186 -11.05 13.00 12.26
N LEU A 187 -11.03 11.97 11.42
CA LEU A 187 -11.22 12.05 9.98
C LEU A 187 -12.60 11.56 9.53
N TYR A 188 -13.56 11.53 10.46
CA TYR A 188 -14.93 11.13 10.18
C TYR A 188 -15.50 11.85 8.95
N GLY A 189 -15.94 11.07 7.97
CA GLY A 189 -16.54 11.54 6.72
C GLY A 189 -15.70 11.29 5.49
N LEU A 190 -14.42 10.96 5.63
CA LEU A 190 -13.55 10.50 4.56
C LEU A 190 -13.64 8.98 4.41
N ASN A 191 -13.38 8.48 3.20
CA ASN A 191 -13.18 7.05 2.98
C ASN A 191 -11.75 6.64 3.34
N GLU A 192 -11.45 5.34 3.36
CA GLU A 192 -10.17 4.78 3.78
C GLU A 192 -8.98 5.35 2.99
N GLU A 193 -9.08 5.42 1.65
CA GLU A 193 -8.02 5.94 0.78
C GLU A 193 -7.77 7.44 1.00
N GLU A 194 -8.82 8.20 1.26
CA GLU A 194 -8.72 9.62 1.59
C GLU A 194 -8.04 9.81 2.96
N VAL A 195 -8.37 8.99 3.94
CA VAL A 195 -7.74 8.99 5.26
C VAL A 195 -6.25 8.67 5.16
N GLU A 196 -5.87 7.61 4.46
CA GLU A 196 -4.46 7.27 4.22
C GLU A 196 -3.70 8.44 3.56
N THR A 197 -4.35 9.12 2.60
CA THR A 197 -3.78 10.29 1.93
C THR A 197 -3.56 11.44 2.90
N VAL A 198 -4.56 11.76 3.75
CA VAL A 198 -4.46 12.79 4.79
C VAL A 198 -3.32 12.48 5.77
N LEU A 199 -3.25 11.24 6.27
CA LEU A 199 -2.21 10.83 7.22
C LEU A 199 -0.82 10.90 6.60
N THR A 200 -0.68 10.53 5.35
CA THR A 200 0.59 10.61 4.61
C THR A 200 1.05 12.06 4.46
N ILE A 201 0.19 12.95 3.98
CA ILE A 201 0.50 14.38 3.81
C ILE A 201 0.83 15.03 5.17
N HIS A 202 0.00 14.75 6.18
CA HIS A 202 0.25 15.24 7.54
C HIS A 202 1.60 14.76 8.08
N GLY A 203 1.95 13.50 7.85
CA GLY A 203 3.24 12.93 8.25
C GLY A 203 4.42 13.61 7.55
N ILE A 204 4.30 13.93 6.26
CA ILE A 204 5.32 14.69 5.50
C ILE A 204 5.48 16.10 6.11
N PHE A 205 4.40 16.84 6.32
CA PHE A 205 4.45 18.20 6.84
C PHE A 205 4.96 18.29 8.28
N THR A 206 4.77 17.24 9.07
CA THR A 206 5.27 17.18 10.45
C THR A 206 6.69 16.59 10.57
N GLY A 207 7.28 16.14 9.45
CA GLY A 207 8.61 15.53 9.42
C GLY A 207 8.67 14.12 9.98
N HIS A 208 7.53 13.48 10.22
CA HIS A 208 7.46 12.07 10.63
C HIS A 208 7.64 11.10 9.47
N ILE A 209 7.43 11.59 8.24
CA ILE A 209 7.56 10.86 7.00
C ILE A 209 8.57 11.58 6.13
N SER A 210 9.67 10.90 5.74
CA SER A 210 10.52 11.36 4.65
C SER A 210 9.92 10.89 3.32
N CYS A 211 9.80 11.82 2.37
CA CYS A 211 9.42 11.54 0.99
C CYS A 211 10.64 11.58 0.04
N ASP A 212 11.85 11.52 0.59
CA ASP A 212 13.07 11.48 -0.22
C ASP A 212 13.13 10.20 -1.04
N GLY A 213 13.46 10.32 -2.32
CA GLY A 213 13.54 9.19 -3.24
C GLY A 213 12.18 8.65 -3.74
N TRP A 214 11.06 9.29 -3.37
CA TRP A 214 9.75 8.79 -3.80
C TRP A 214 9.50 8.95 -5.30
N GLU A 215 10.07 9.98 -5.91
CA GLU A 215 10.00 10.19 -7.35
C GLU A 215 10.72 9.03 -8.09
N GLU A 216 11.91 8.66 -7.63
CA GLU A 216 12.70 7.55 -8.19
C GLU A 216 12.03 6.19 -7.93
N ASP A 217 11.46 6.00 -6.72
CA ASP A 217 10.67 4.79 -6.40
C ASP A 217 9.46 4.67 -7.33
N HIS A 218 8.76 5.77 -7.61
CA HIS A 218 7.61 5.77 -8.52
C HIS A 218 8.00 5.32 -9.93
N GLU A 219 9.05 5.91 -10.49
CA GLU A 219 9.57 5.52 -11.81
C GLU A 219 10.00 4.04 -11.85
N ARG A 220 10.55 3.54 -10.76
CA ARG A 220 10.93 2.14 -10.64
C ARG A 220 9.71 1.21 -10.60
N TYR A 221 8.63 1.57 -9.89
CA TYR A 221 7.39 0.78 -9.90
C TYR A 221 6.71 0.77 -11.26
N LEU A 222 6.77 1.85 -12.03
CA LEU A 222 6.29 1.85 -13.41
C LEU A 222 7.06 0.83 -14.28
N LYS A 223 8.38 0.77 -14.16
CA LYS A 223 9.21 -0.24 -14.85
C LYS A 223 8.91 -1.66 -14.37
N MET A 224 8.52 -1.86 -13.11
CA MET A 224 8.09 -3.17 -12.62
C MET A 224 6.79 -3.64 -13.26
N ILE A 225 5.83 -2.73 -13.53
CA ILE A 225 4.61 -3.09 -14.27
C ILE A 225 4.98 -3.58 -15.68
N GLU A 226 5.89 -2.86 -16.36
CA GLU A 226 6.40 -3.30 -17.67
C GLU A 226 7.03 -4.71 -17.59
N ALA A 227 7.81 -4.98 -16.55
CA ALA A 227 8.42 -6.29 -16.31
C ALA A 227 7.40 -7.39 -16.02
N VAL A 228 6.29 -7.08 -15.32
CA VAL A 228 5.16 -8.00 -15.12
C VAL A 228 4.56 -8.41 -16.46
N HIS A 229 4.25 -7.43 -17.33
CA HIS A 229 3.69 -7.70 -18.65
C HIS A 229 4.67 -8.44 -19.57
N GLU A 230 5.96 -8.09 -19.52
CA GLU A 230 7.00 -8.82 -20.27
C GLU A 230 7.10 -10.27 -19.82
N SER A 231 7.11 -10.52 -18.51
CA SER A 231 7.13 -11.86 -17.95
C SER A 231 5.92 -12.68 -18.40
N ALA A 232 4.72 -12.12 -18.32
CA ALA A 232 3.49 -12.77 -18.74
C ALA A 232 3.51 -13.10 -20.24
N ARG A 233 3.98 -12.18 -21.09
CA ARG A 233 4.07 -12.35 -22.53
C ARG A 233 5.10 -13.41 -22.95
N THR A 234 6.23 -13.48 -22.25
CA THR A 234 7.34 -14.39 -22.62
C THR A 234 7.31 -15.71 -21.89
N GLY A 235 6.56 -15.86 -20.83
CA GLY A 235 6.57 -17.01 -19.92
C GLY A 235 7.89 -17.16 -19.15
N LYS A 236 8.72 -16.11 -19.09
CA LYS A 236 10.02 -16.12 -18.43
C LYS A 236 10.08 -15.11 -17.31
N SER A 237 10.92 -15.38 -16.31
CA SER A 237 11.22 -14.39 -15.29
C SER A 237 11.99 -13.22 -15.87
N VAL A 238 11.66 -12.01 -15.42
CA VAL A 238 12.38 -10.77 -15.73
C VAL A 238 13.20 -10.36 -14.52
N VAL A 239 14.47 -10.07 -14.73
CA VAL A 239 15.39 -9.54 -13.70
C VAL A 239 15.39 -8.02 -13.80
N LEU A 240 15.17 -7.37 -12.69
CA LEU A 240 15.20 -5.91 -12.57
C LEU A 240 16.63 -5.41 -12.36
N PRO A 241 16.97 -4.22 -12.87
CA PRO A 241 18.30 -3.64 -12.72
C PRO A 241 18.62 -3.22 -11.29
#